data_f31793102b2ae3a6c4ef7b9db98468d6
#
_entry.id   f31793102b2ae3a6c4ef7b9db98468d6
#
_cell.length_a   1.000
_cell.length_b   1.000
_cell.length_c   1.000
_cell.angle_alpha   90.00
_cell.angle_beta   90.00
_cell.angle_gamma   90.00
#
_symmetry.space_group_name_H-M   'P 1'
#
loop_
_entity.id
_entity.type
_entity.pdbx_description
1 polymer ?
#
loop_
_entity_poly.entity_id
_entity_poly.type
_entity_poly.pdbx_seq_one_letter_code
_entity_poly.pdbx_strand_id
1 'polypeptide(L)'
;MAHGLPTAQDMAPASSLGSALDSETIQDPSQEPAQPPGQEPAAPPAIALTIGGSDSGGGAGIQADLKTFMALKVHGCSALSCVTAQNTRGVSRVDALPPEALTAQIEAVLSDLPVAALKTGMLLNRGLIEAAARALAPLAIPKLIDPVMVSRAGAMLLEPEAIQAYRDLLLPLAELIT
;
A
#
# COMPACT_ATOMS: atom_id res chain seq x y z
N MET A 1 36.03 32.69 5.04
CA MET A 1 36.97 32.10 4.07
C MET A 1 36.14 31.30 3.09
N ALA A 2 35.97 31.80 1.88
CA ALA A 2 35.18 31.18 0.82
C ALA A 2 36.12 30.31 -0.02
N HIS A 3 35.84 28.99 -0.06
CA HIS A 3 36.50 28.08 -1.00
C HIS A 3 35.77 28.17 -2.35
N GLY A 4 36.50 28.72 -3.36
CA GLY A 4 36.01 28.80 -4.74
C GLY A 4 35.92 27.46 -5.39
N LEU A 5 34.86 27.25 -6.20
CA LEU A 5 34.67 26.09 -7.07
C LEU A 5 35.71 26.17 -8.24
N PRO A 6 36.27 25.04 -8.69
CA PRO A 6 37.18 25.01 -9.84
C PRO A 6 36.44 25.37 -11.15
N THR A 7 37.12 26.13 -12.00
CA THR A 7 36.62 26.59 -13.29
C THR A 7 36.89 25.52 -14.38
N ALA A 8 36.11 25.58 -15.47
CA ALA A 8 36.08 24.64 -16.57
C ALA A 8 37.40 24.50 -17.39
N GLN A 9 38.51 25.08 -16.94
CA GLN A 9 39.79 25.04 -17.64
C GLN A 9 40.81 24.01 -17.14
N ASP A 10 40.49 23.26 -16.07
CA ASP A 10 41.41 22.27 -15.48
C ASP A 10 41.22 20.84 -15.95
N MET A 11 40.49 20.61 -17.03
CA MET A 11 40.30 19.26 -17.61
C MET A 11 41.35 19.03 -18.73
N ALA A 12 42.30 18.15 -18.44
CA ALA A 12 43.25 17.62 -19.43
C ALA A 12 42.53 16.81 -20.54
N PRO A 13 43.04 16.75 -21.78
CA PRO A 13 42.42 16.02 -22.84
C PRO A 13 42.52 14.52 -22.63
N ALA A 14 41.39 13.82 -22.80
CA ALA A 14 41.31 12.37 -22.76
C ALA A 14 42.01 11.76 -23.96
N SER A 15 43.13 11.09 -23.74
CA SER A 15 43.81 10.29 -24.74
C SER A 15 43.10 8.92 -24.88
N SER A 16 42.74 8.63 -26.13
CA SER A 16 42.51 7.31 -26.77
C SER A 16 42.38 6.08 -25.86
N LEU A 17 41.16 5.64 -25.59
CA LEU A 17 40.86 4.25 -25.28
C LEU A 17 40.33 3.57 -26.55
N GLY A 18 41.14 2.60 -27.02
CA GLY A 18 40.86 1.84 -28.22
C GLY A 18 39.64 0.94 -28.10
N SER A 19 39.07 0.70 -29.24
CA SER A 19 37.99 -0.22 -29.58
C SER A 19 38.14 -1.60 -28.98
N ALA A 20 37.26 -1.93 -28.00
CA ALA A 20 36.80 -3.28 -27.73
C ALA A 20 35.32 -3.14 -27.33
N LEU A 21 34.48 -2.89 -28.34
CA LEU A 21 33.04 -3.14 -28.17
C LEU A 21 32.85 -4.64 -28.39
N ASP A 22 32.96 -5.41 -27.32
CA ASP A 22 32.37 -6.74 -27.30
C ASP A 22 30.89 -6.57 -27.58
N SER A 23 30.41 -7.28 -28.59
CA SER A 23 28.99 -7.37 -28.93
C SER A 23 28.25 -8.11 -27.85
N GLU A 24 27.95 -7.41 -26.75
CA GLU A 24 26.92 -7.87 -25.85
C GLU A 24 25.61 -7.96 -26.58
N THR A 25 25.20 -9.18 -26.83
CA THR A 25 23.90 -9.52 -27.42
C THR A 25 22.82 -8.86 -26.54
N ILE A 26 22.23 -7.77 -27.04
CA ILE A 26 21.06 -7.15 -26.43
C ILE A 26 19.98 -8.22 -26.45
N GLN A 27 19.74 -8.85 -25.31
CA GLN A 27 18.62 -9.77 -25.16
C GLN A 27 17.32 -8.97 -25.34
N ASP A 28 16.48 -9.45 -26.24
CA ASP A 28 15.14 -8.92 -26.46
C ASP A 28 14.36 -8.94 -25.15
N PRO A 29 13.93 -7.79 -24.60
CA PRO A 29 13.21 -7.71 -23.32
C PRO A 29 11.85 -8.41 -23.36
N SER A 30 11.37 -8.86 -24.52
CA SER A 30 10.14 -9.67 -24.65
C SER A 30 10.37 -11.17 -24.48
N GLN A 31 11.64 -11.64 -24.37
CA GLN A 31 11.93 -13.04 -24.08
C GLN A 31 12.04 -13.25 -22.57
N GLU A 32 10.99 -13.77 -21.96
CA GLU A 32 11.09 -14.33 -20.61
C GLU A 32 12.18 -15.40 -20.58
N PRO A 33 13.07 -15.40 -19.57
CA PRO A 33 14.10 -16.43 -19.45
C PRO A 33 13.44 -17.81 -19.39
N ALA A 34 13.84 -18.71 -20.31
CA ALA A 34 13.31 -20.07 -20.35
C ALA A 34 13.46 -20.74 -18.99
N GLN A 35 12.36 -21.18 -18.40
CA GLN A 35 12.35 -21.89 -17.12
C GLN A 35 13.10 -23.22 -17.28
N PRO A 36 13.90 -23.62 -16.27
CA PRO A 36 14.58 -24.91 -16.31
C PRO A 36 13.56 -26.04 -16.41
N PRO A 37 13.81 -27.08 -17.23
CA PRO A 37 12.87 -28.17 -17.44
C PRO A 37 12.62 -28.91 -16.13
N GLY A 38 11.36 -29.02 -15.71
CA GLY A 38 10.91 -29.79 -14.54
C GLY A 38 10.41 -28.97 -13.35
N GLN A 39 10.38 -27.65 -13.40
CA GLN A 39 9.66 -26.84 -12.41
C GLN A 39 8.23 -26.59 -12.89
N GLU A 40 7.25 -27.11 -12.16
CA GLU A 40 5.87 -26.65 -12.33
C GLU A 40 5.84 -25.13 -12.06
N PRO A 41 5.08 -24.38 -12.87
CA PRO A 41 4.92 -22.95 -12.62
C PRO A 41 4.40 -22.75 -11.20
N ALA A 42 5.09 -21.91 -10.42
CA ALA A 42 4.64 -21.58 -9.07
C ALA A 42 3.21 -21.04 -9.15
N ALA A 43 2.34 -21.52 -8.26
CA ALA A 43 0.98 -20.98 -8.19
C ALA A 43 1.04 -19.45 -8.02
N PRO A 44 0.17 -18.71 -8.70
CA PRO A 44 0.15 -17.26 -8.57
C PRO A 44 -0.04 -16.88 -7.10
N PRO A 45 0.60 -15.80 -6.62
CA PRO A 45 0.49 -15.37 -5.24
C PRO A 45 -0.98 -15.05 -4.89
N ALA A 46 -1.40 -15.38 -3.68
CA ALA A 46 -2.67 -14.90 -3.16
C ALA A 46 -2.70 -13.37 -3.16
N ILE A 47 -3.87 -12.79 -3.39
CA ILE A 47 -4.05 -11.32 -3.41
C ILE A 47 -4.83 -10.89 -2.18
N ALA A 48 -4.35 -9.89 -1.47
CA ALA A 48 -5.03 -9.30 -0.31
C ALA A 48 -5.18 -7.79 -0.48
N LEU A 49 -6.33 -7.26 -0.05
CA LEU A 49 -6.61 -5.82 -0.04
C LEU A 49 -6.56 -5.27 1.37
N THR A 50 -5.76 -4.23 1.61
CA THR A 50 -5.83 -3.44 2.83
C THR A 50 -6.55 -2.12 2.57
N ILE A 51 -7.49 -1.76 3.47
CA ILE A 51 -8.27 -0.53 3.41
C ILE A 51 -7.98 0.26 4.69
N GLY A 52 -7.37 1.43 4.57
CA GLY A 52 -7.00 2.20 5.76
C GLY A 52 -6.23 3.47 5.47
N GLY A 53 -5.73 4.10 6.52
CA GLY A 53 -4.93 5.31 6.42
C GLY A 53 -3.50 5.05 5.97
N SER A 54 -2.93 6.03 5.27
CA SER A 54 -1.51 6.05 4.91
C SER A 54 -0.67 6.62 6.05
N ASP A 55 0.35 5.90 6.50
CA ASP A 55 1.36 6.38 7.45
C ASP A 55 2.63 6.81 6.70
N SER A 56 2.93 8.12 6.69
CA SER A 56 4.14 8.65 6.05
C SER A 56 5.45 8.11 6.65
N GLY A 57 5.42 7.69 7.93
CA GLY A 57 6.56 7.04 8.60
C GLY A 57 6.72 5.57 8.22
N GLY A 58 5.72 4.97 7.59
CA GLY A 58 5.77 3.60 7.06
C GLY A 58 5.79 2.49 8.10
N GLY A 59 5.51 2.78 9.37
CA GLY A 59 5.50 1.83 10.50
C GLY A 59 4.12 1.30 10.87
N ALA A 60 3.06 1.90 10.33
CA ALA A 60 1.67 1.55 10.55
C ALA A 60 0.86 1.66 9.25
N GLY A 61 -0.47 1.64 9.36
CA GLY A 61 -1.38 1.84 8.24
C GLY A 61 -1.15 0.88 7.07
N ILE A 62 -1.58 1.29 5.89
CA ILE A 62 -1.44 0.45 4.68
C ILE A 62 0.01 0.08 4.36
N GLN A 63 0.98 0.92 4.73
CA GLN A 63 2.39 0.63 4.48
C GLN A 63 2.89 -0.57 5.29
N ALA A 64 2.48 -0.69 6.54
CA ALA A 64 2.81 -1.85 7.37
C ALA A 64 2.15 -3.13 6.83
N ASP A 65 0.88 -3.02 6.42
CA ASP A 65 0.14 -4.13 5.85
C ASP A 65 0.79 -4.63 4.55
N LEU A 66 1.11 -3.73 3.61
CA LEU A 66 1.75 -4.08 2.34
C LEU A 66 3.13 -4.73 2.53
N LYS A 67 3.93 -4.23 3.49
CA LYS A 67 5.21 -4.86 3.84
C LYS A 67 5.03 -6.27 4.39
N THR A 68 4.00 -6.46 5.22
CA THR A 68 3.65 -7.76 5.79
C THR A 68 3.18 -8.72 4.69
N PHE A 69 2.31 -8.27 3.80
CA PHE A 69 1.86 -9.08 2.65
C PHE A 69 3.04 -9.52 1.80
N MET A 70 3.94 -8.60 1.44
CA MET A 70 5.14 -8.92 0.67
C MET A 70 6.03 -9.95 1.39
N ALA A 71 6.26 -9.80 2.70
CA ALA A 71 7.06 -10.74 3.49
C ALA A 71 6.45 -12.15 3.52
N LEU A 72 5.12 -12.24 3.40
CA LEU A 72 4.36 -13.49 3.32
C LEU A 72 4.13 -14.00 1.89
N LYS A 73 4.75 -13.36 0.89
CA LYS A 73 4.59 -13.68 -0.55
C LYS A 73 3.14 -13.52 -1.04
N VAL A 74 2.40 -12.59 -0.45
CA VAL A 74 1.05 -12.19 -0.84
C VAL A 74 1.15 -10.92 -1.67
N HIS A 75 0.43 -10.85 -2.81
CA HIS A 75 0.31 -9.60 -3.55
C HIS A 75 -0.64 -8.66 -2.80
N GLY A 76 -0.11 -7.53 -2.33
CA GLY A 76 -0.86 -6.56 -1.54
C GLY A 76 -1.42 -5.42 -2.40
N CYS A 77 -2.74 -5.27 -2.38
CA CYS A 77 -3.43 -4.07 -2.91
C CYS A 77 -3.85 -3.15 -1.75
N SER A 78 -4.12 -1.90 -2.04
CA SER A 78 -4.54 -0.93 -1.03
C SER A 78 -5.62 0.03 -1.52
N ALA A 79 -6.48 0.46 -0.57
CA ALA A 79 -7.41 1.56 -0.74
C ALA A 79 -7.28 2.52 0.45
N LEU A 80 -7.03 3.80 0.18
CA LEU A 80 -6.75 4.80 1.21
C LEU A 80 -8.03 5.46 1.70
N SER A 81 -8.20 5.49 3.01
CA SER A 81 -9.23 6.28 3.70
C SER A 81 -8.76 7.70 4.01
N CYS A 82 -7.49 7.87 4.32
CA CYS A 82 -6.88 9.16 4.65
C CYS A 82 -5.37 9.11 4.45
N VAL A 83 -4.76 10.28 4.43
CA VAL A 83 -3.31 10.47 4.44
C VAL A 83 -2.90 11.12 5.75
N THR A 84 -1.85 10.63 6.40
CA THR A 84 -1.33 11.24 7.63
C THR A 84 0.07 11.81 7.43
N ALA A 85 0.35 12.92 8.07
CA ALA A 85 1.71 13.35 8.36
C ALA A 85 2.10 12.76 9.73
N GLN A 86 2.75 11.62 9.69
CA GLN A 86 3.04 10.79 10.85
C GLN A 86 4.50 10.35 10.87
N ASN A 87 5.05 10.19 12.07
CA ASN A 87 6.37 9.62 12.31
C ASN A 87 6.33 8.81 13.64
N THR A 88 7.50 8.35 14.12
CA THR A 88 7.60 7.55 15.34
C THR A 88 7.23 8.31 16.63
N ARG A 89 7.09 9.62 16.57
CA ARG A 89 6.74 10.48 17.71
C ARG A 89 5.24 10.78 17.79
N GLY A 90 4.53 10.74 16.65
CA GLY A 90 3.09 11.01 16.62
C GLY A 90 2.56 11.36 15.24
N VAL A 91 1.30 11.77 15.22
CA VAL A 91 0.54 12.21 14.05
C VAL A 91 0.35 13.72 14.18
N SER A 92 0.86 14.50 13.22
CA SER A 92 0.74 15.96 13.21
C SER A 92 -0.39 16.47 12.32
N ARG A 93 -0.85 15.65 11.35
CA ARG A 93 -1.93 15.99 10.44
C ARG A 93 -2.62 14.74 9.91
N VAL A 94 -3.94 14.82 9.71
CA VAL A 94 -4.74 13.79 9.06
C VAL A 94 -5.63 14.46 8.02
N ASP A 95 -5.53 14.01 6.78
CA ASP A 95 -6.37 14.47 5.67
C ASP A 95 -7.25 13.31 5.23
N ALA A 96 -8.54 13.36 5.54
CA ALA A 96 -9.52 12.38 5.12
C ALA A 96 -9.72 12.45 3.59
N LEU A 97 -9.81 11.30 2.93
CA LEU A 97 -10.30 11.25 1.56
C LEU A 97 -11.83 11.28 1.53
N PRO A 98 -12.43 11.78 0.44
CA PRO A 98 -13.86 11.67 0.25
C PRO A 98 -14.32 10.20 0.19
N PRO A 99 -15.50 9.85 0.74
CA PRO A 99 -16.02 8.47 0.71
C PRO A 99 -16.09 7.85 -0.69
N GLU A 100 -16.44 8.68 -1.70
CA GLU A 100 -16.47 8.27 -3.10
C GLU A 100 -15.09 7.93 -3.66
N ALA A 101 -14.04 8.59 -3.19
CA ALA A 101 -12.66 8.25 -3.58
C ALA A 101 -12.22 6.90 -2.98
N LEU A 102 -12.66 6.58 -1.77
CA LEU A 102 -12.42 5.27 -1.18
C LEU A 102 -13.17 4.18 -1.96
N THR A 103 -14.45 4.41 -2.27
CA THR A 103 -15.26 3.48 -3.07
C THR A 103 -14.61 3.19 -4.42
N ALA A 104 -14.20 4.23 -5.15
CA ALA A 104 -13.58 4.08 -6.46
C ALA A 104 -12.28 3.25 -6.42
N GLN A 105 -11.46 3.42 -5.37
CA GLN A 105 -10.25 2.61 -5.21
C GLN A 105 -10.58 1.12 -4.97
N ILE A 106 -11.55 0.84 -4.11
CA ILE A 106 -11.99 -0.53 -3.83
C ILE A 106 -12.55 -1.18 -5.10
N GLU A 107 -13.41 -0.50 -5.83
CA GLU A 107 -14.01 -0.98 -7.08
C GLU A 107 -12.95 -1.24 -8.16
N ALA A 108 -11.97 -0.34 -8.30
CA ALA A 108 -10.88 -0.51 -9.26
C ALA A 108 -10.08 -1.79 -9.00
N VAL A 109 -9.77 -2.09 -7.74
CA VAL A 109 -9.05 -3.32 -7.36
C VAL A 109 -9.92 -4.55 -7.58
N LEU A 110 -11.16 -4.54 -7.09
CA LEU A 110 -12.05 -5.71 -7.12
C LEU A 110 -12.55 -6.06 -8.53
N SER A 111 -12.57 -5.10 -9.46
CA SER A 111 -13.00 -5.34 -10.85
C SER A 111 -11.94 -6.05 -11.69
N ASP A 112 -10.68 -6.01 -11.28
CA ASP A 112 -9.55 -6.57 -12.03
C ASP A 112 -8.88 -7.76 -11.33
N LEU A 113 -8.74 -7.70 -10.01
CA LEU A 113 -7.94 -8.65 -9.26
C LEU A 113 -8.79 -9.61 -8.40
N PRO A 114 -8.47 -10.93 -8.41
CA PRO A 114 -9.17 -11.94 -7.61
C PRO A 114 -8.70 -11.83 -6.13
N VAL A 115 -9.16 -10.81 -5.43
CA VAL A 115 -8.84 -10.61 -4.00
C VAL A 115 -9.38 -11.78 -3.18
N ALA A 116 -8.47 -12.48 -2.48
CA ALA A 116 -8.79 -13.65 -1.68
C ALA A 116 -9.18 -13.33 -0.22
N ALA A 117 -8.72 -12.19 0.31
CA ALA A 117 -9.05 -11.72 1.66
C ALA A 117 -8.81 -10.21 1.75
N LEU A 118 -9.43 -9.57 2.74
CA LEU A 118 -9.19 -8.15 2.98
C LEU A 118 -9.09 -7.82 4.47
N LYS A 119 -8.44 -6.69 4.74
CA LYS A 119 -8.35 -6.09 6.06
C LYS A 119 -8.82 -4.63 5.99
N THR A 120 -9.56 -4.18 7.01
CA THR A 120 -9.74 -2.75 7.25
C THR A 120 -8.91 -2.30 8.45
N GLY A 121 -8.33 -1.11 8.37
CA GLY A 121 -7.71 -0.41 9.49
C GLY A 121 -8.45 0.90 9.78
N MET A 122 -7.71 2.00 9.98
CA MET A 122 -8.30 3.31 10.30
C MET A 122 -9.20 3.82 9.17
N LEU A 123 -10.48 4.08 9.50
CA LEU A 123 -11.48 4.65 8.58
C LEU A 123 -11.98 6.04 9.01
N LEU A 124 -11.42 6.58 10.09
CA LEU A 124 -11.53 7.97 10.55
C LEU A 124 -12.95 8.44 10.92
N ASN A 125 -13.91 8.39 10.01
CA ASN A 125 -15.26 8.95 10.19
C ASN A 125 -16.37 8.04 9.66
N ARG A 126 -17.60 8.40 10.00
CA ARG A 126 -18.81 7.66 9.63
C ARG A 126 -18.95 7.47 8.11
N GLY A 127 -18.70 8.51 7.31
CA GLY A 127 -18.86 8.46 5.86
C GLY A 127 -17.96 7.42 5.20
N LEU A 128 -16.70 7.34 5.62
CA LEU A 128 -15.74 6.35 5.14
C LEU A 128 -16.09 4.93 5.59
N ILE A 129 -16.60 4.77 6.82
CA ILE A 129 -17.10 3.48 7.32
C ILE A 129 -18.29 2.99 6.51
N GLU A 130 -19.27 3.86 6.24
CA GLU A 130 -20.43 3.54 5.42
C GLU A 130 -20.04 3.19 3.98
N ALA A 131 -19.07 3.90 3.39
CA ALA A 131 -18.55 3.60 2.06
C ALA A 131 -17.87 2.22 2.02
N ALA A 132 -16.99 1.95 2.98
CA ALA A 132 -16.35 0.65 3.11
C ALA A 132 -17.39 -0.47 3.30
N ALA A 133 -18.32 -0.31 4.25
CA ALA A 133 -19.32 -1.31 4.53
C ALA A 133 -20.18 -1.65 3.29
N ARG A 134 -20.62 -0.64 2.53
CA ARG A 134 -21.37 -0.86 1.28
C ARG A 134 -20.56 -1.64 0.24
N ALA A 135 -19.28 -1.31 0.08
CA ALA A 135 -18.42 -1.99 -0.87
C ALA A 135 -18.09 -3.43 -0.45
N LEU A 136 -18.00 -3.70 0.85
CA LEU A 136 -17.58 -5.00 1.39
C LEU A 136 -18.72 -5.97 1.64
N ALA A 137 -19.93 -5.48 1.88
CA ALA A 137 -21.08 -6.32 2.20
C ALA A 137 -21.40 -7.43 1.15
N PRO A 138 -21.30 -7.17 -0.18
CA PRO A 138 -21.60 -8.20 -1.17
C PRO A 138 -20.48 -9.25 -1.35
N LEU A 139 -19.32 -9.05 -0.76
CA LEU A 139 -18.15 -9.91 -0.97
C LEU A 139 -18.20 -11.15 -0.08
N ALA A 140 -18.06 -12.34 -0.67
CA ALA A 140 -18.02 -13.61 0.04
C ALA A 140 -16.58 -14.06 0.38
N ILE A 141 -15.69 -13.10 0.68
CA ILE A 141 -14.29 -13.35 1.05
C ILE A 141 -14.05 -13.02 2.53
N PRO A 142 -13.06 -13.63 3.20
CA PRO A 142 -12.69 -13.33 4.57
C PRO A 142 -12.37 -11.85 4.78
N LYS A 143 -12.91 -11.28 5.86
CA LYS A 143 -12.75 -9.88 6.24
C LYS A 143 -12.20 -9.77 7.66
N LEU A 144 -11.01 -9.21 7.78
CA LEU A 144 -10.44 -8.83 9.07
C LEU A 144 -10.77 -7.36 9.31
N ILE A 145 -11.49 -7.06 10.38
CA ILE A 145 -11.86 -5.69 10.76
C ILE A 145 -11.07 -5.27 11.98
N ASP A 146 -10.20 -4.30 11.82
CA ASP A 146 -9.45 -3.65 12.90
C ASP A 146 -10.05 -2.25 13.15
N PRO A 147 -10.88 -2.08 14.19
CA PRO A 147 -11.55 -0.80 14.48
C PRO A 147 -10.57 0.16 15.18
N VAL A 148 -9.60 0.67 14.44
CA VAL A 148 -8.60 1.59 14.96
C VAL A 148 -9.26 2.86 15.49
N MET A 149 -9.27 3.04 16.82
CA MET A 149 -9.88 4.20 17.50
C MET A 149 -8.85 5.19 18.00
N VAL A 150 -7.68 4.70 18.42
CA VAL A 150 -6.66 5.50 19.10
C VAL A 150 -5.29 5.16 18.51
N SER A 151 -4.45 6.16 18.31
CA SER A 151 -3.05 5.94 17.92
C SER A 151 -2.23 5.40 19.09
N ARG A 152 -1.07 4.79 18.80
CA ARG A 152 -0.13 4.35 19.85
C ARG A 152 0.28 5.51 20.79
N ALA A 153 0.31 6.75 20.30
CA ALA A 153 0.62 7.94 21.07
C ALA A 153 -0.58 8.49 21.86
N GLY A 154 -1.74 7.82 21.85
CA GLY A 154 -2.95 8.20 22.59
C GLY A 154 -3.84 9.23 21.87
N ALA A 155 -3.53 9.62 20.65
CA ALA A 155 -4.40 10.51 19.87
C ALA A 155 -5.66 9.77 19.40
N MET A 156 -6.84 10.37 19.61
CA MET A 156 -8.10 9.86 19.09
C MET A 156 -8.07 9.95 17.55
N LEU A 157 -8.29 8.83 16.89
CA LEU A 157 -8.25 8.69 15.41
C LEU A 157 -9.63 8.40 14.83
N LEU A 158 -10.63 8.15 15.66
CA LEU A 158 -11.99 7.87 15.25
C LEU A 158 -12.92 8.92 15.87
N GLU A 159 -13.78 9.50 15.06
CA GLU A 159 -14.82 10.40 15.54
C GLU A 159 -15.84 9.60 16.41
N PRO A 160 -16.35 10.17 17.52
CA PRO A 160 -17.26 9.44 18.42
C PRO A 160 -18.50 8.88 17.70
N GLU A 161 -19.08 9.64 16.77
CA GLU A 161 -20.25 9.22 16.00
C GLU A 161 -19.96 8.04 15.06
N ALA A 162 -18.70 7.85 14.71
CA ALA A 162 -18.25 6.77 13.85
C ALA A 162 -18.20 5.41 14.56
N ILE A 163 -18.10 5.38 15.89
CA ILE A 163 -18.09 4.14 16.67
C ILE A 163 -19.37 3.33 16.44
N GLN A 164 -20.53 4.00 16.40
CA GLN A 164 -21.79 3.32 16.15
C GLN A 164 -21.84 2.73 14.74
N ALA A 165 -21.32 3.45 13.74
CA ALA A 165 -21.24 2.95 12.37
C ALA A 165 -20.36 1.69 12.25
N TYR A 166 -19.23 1.62 12.98
CA TYR A 166 -18.44 0.40 13.05
C TYR A 166 -19.25 -0.79 13.58
N ARG A 167 -19.95 -0.59 14.71
CA ARG A 167 -20.73 -1.64 15.36
C ARG A 167 -21.88 -2.15 14.50
N ASP A 168 -22.58 -1.26 13.82
CA ASP A 168 -23.78 -1.59 13.06
C ASP A 168 -23.51 -2.07 11.65
N LEU A 169 -22.41 -1.61 11.03
CA LEU A 169 -22.19 -1.80 9.59
C LEU A 169 -20.98 -2.67 9.26
N LEU A 170 -19.86 -2.53 9.97
CA LEU A 170 -18.62 -3.24 9.63
C LEU A 170 -18.39 -4.49 10.48
N LEU A 171 -18.57 -4.41 11.79
CA LEU A 171 -18.33 -5.57 12.66
C LEU A 171 -19.21 -6.77 12.30
N PRO A 172 -20.48 -6.62 11.85
CA PRO A 172 -21.27 -7.76 11.39
C PRO A 172 -20.74 -8.45 10.14
N LEU A 173 -19.86 -7.79 9.37
CA LEU A 173 -19.23 -8.35 8.18
C LEU A 173 -17.93 -9.09 8.48
N ALA A 174 -17.41 -8.96 9.71
CA ALA A 174 -16.11 -9.46 10.08
C ALA A 174 -16.12 -10.96 10.30
N GLU A 175 -15.10 -11.63 9.78
CA GLU A 175 -14.75 -13.00 10.16
C GLU A 175 -13.74 -13.00 11.31
N LEU A 176 -12.91 -11.95 11.38
CA LEU A 176 -11.97 -11.71 12.47
C LEU A 176 -11.96 -10.23 12.85
N ILE A 177 -11.95 -9.96 14.16
CA ILE A 177 -11.82 -8.63 14.74
C ILE A 177 -10.56 -8.61 15.60
N THR A 178 -9.76 -7.55 15.48
CA THR A 178 -8.51 -7.37 16.26
C THR A 178 -8.60 -6.16 17.19
#